data_090266ab6eca226be01e3b68baca03cc
#
_entry.id   090266ab6eca226be01e3b68baca03cc
#
_cell.length_a   1.000
_cell.length_b   1.000
_cell.length_c   1.000
_cell.angle_alpha   90.00
_cell.angle_beta   90.00
_cell.angle_gamma   90.00
#
_symmetry.space_group_name_H-M   'P 1'
#
loop_
_entity.id
_entity.type
_entity.pdbx_description
1 polymer ?
#
loop_
_entity_poly.entity_id
_entity_poly.type
_entity_poly.pdbx_seq_one_letter_code
_entity_poly.pdbx_strand_id
1 'polypeptide(L)'
;MSYEHAVQGARCKVILFALASVLALVSACSTVAPTAAGPRPENWASPVAASPGLPNLHRVNSSLYRSAQPSQEGFVFLSTQASLANADRPIKTVVSLRAFNDDAHLVPASSALRLEQIRFIAWWHPENEDVVKFLRIATTPALQPVLVHCRDGSDRTGTMVAIYRIAFEGWTKAQAMEEMINGGFGFHLILQNLLRYIEELDVNAIKEQVAKQGAWQ
;
A
#
# COMPACT_ATOMS: atom_id res chain seq x y z
N MET A 1 -67.06 -5.83 -49.72
CA MET A 1 -66.15 -6.90 -49.23
C MET A 1 -64.92 -6.83 -50.11
N SER A 2 -63.76 -6.53 -49.57
CA SER A 2 -62.41 -6.59 -50.16
C SER A 2 -61.64 -5.28 -50.05
N TYR A 3 -61.25 -4.87 -48.86
CA TYR A 3 -60.18 -3.82 -48.68
C TYR A 3 -59.30 -4.08 -47.45
N GLU A 4 -59.45 -5.18 -46.72
CA GLU A 4 -58.70 -5.37 -45.45
C GLU A 4 -57.43 -6.28 -45.55
N HIS A 5 -57.17 -6.91 -46.68
CA HIS A 5 -56.03 -7.85 -46.78
C HIS A 5 -54.72 -7.26 -47.34
N ALA A 6 -54.68 -6.01 -47.75
CA ALA A 6 -53.49 -5.43 -48.38
C ALA A 6 -52.54 -4.68 -47.40
N VAL A 7 -52.96 -4.42 -46.15
CA VAL A 7 -52.16 -3.60 -45.19
C VAL A 7 -51.33 -4.43 -44.23
N GLN A 8 -51.58 -5.73 -44.07
CA GLN A 8 -50.82 -6.56 -43.11
C GLN A 8 -49.47 -7.08 -43.64
N GLY A 9 -49.28 -7.10 -44.98
CA GLY A 9 -48.02 -7.62 -45.56
C GLY A 9 -46.83 -6.64 -45.55
N ALA A 10 -47.09 -5.35 -45.44
CA ALA A 10 -46.02 -4.34 -45.52
C ALA A 10 -45.36 -4.01 -44.17
N ARG A 11 -46.05 -4.29 -43.05
CA ARG A 11 -45.50 -3.94 -41.70
C ARG A 11 -44.52 -5.01 -41.15
N CYS A 12 -44.59 -6.25 -41.67
CA CYS A 12 -43.70 -7.32 -41.17
C CYS A 12 -42.31 -7.29 -41.80
N LYS A 13 -42.15 -6.69 -43.00
CA LYS A 13 -40.85 -6.62 -43.69
C LYS A 13 -39.96 -5.48 -43.23
N VAL A 14 -40.53 -4.41 -42.68
CA VAL A 14 -39.76 -3.24 -42.18
C VAL A 14 -39.17 -3.49 -40.82
N ILE A 15 -39.81 -4.31 -39.99
CA ILE A 15 -39.33 -4.63 -38.63
C ILE A 15 -38.15 -5.62 -38.66
N LEU A 16 -38.06 -6.50 -39.64
CA LEU A 16 -36.97 -7.46 -39.78
C LEU A 16 -35.66 -6.83 -40.29
N PHE A 17 -35.72 -5.69 -41.04
CA PHE A 17 -34.52 -4.98 -41.46
C PHE A 17 -33.93 -4.06 -40.37
N ALA A 18 -34.74 -3.59 -39.45
CA ALA A 18 -34.28 -2.73 -38.35
C ALA A 18 -33.58 -3.54 -37.27
N LEU A 19 -33.90 -4.81 -37.05
CA LEU A 19 -33.27 -5.66 -36.06
C LEU A 19 -31.92 -6.26 -36.53
N ALA A 20 -31.71 -6.38 -37.84
CA ALA A 20 -30.42 -6.86 -38.38
C ALA A 20 -29.32 -5.78 -38.33
N SER A 21 -29.67 -4.51 -38.33
CA SER A 21 -28.68 -3.41 -38.28
C SER A 21 -28.19 -3.06 -36.89
N VAL A 22 -28.90 -3.46 -35.84
CA VAL A 22 -28.50 -3.21 -34.44
C VAL A 22 -27.54 -4.30 -33.92
N LEU A 23 -27.58 -5.51 -34.49
CA LEU A 23 -26.69 -6.61 -34.05
C LEU A 23 -25.26 -6.50 -34.60
N ALA A 24 -24.99 -5.65 -35.58
CA ALA A 24 -23.66 -5.49 -36.19
C ALA A 24 -22.76 -4.46 -35.48
N LEU A 25 -23.30 -3.68 -34.53
CA LEU A 25 -22.56 -2.62 -33.83
C LEU A 25 -22.02 -3.02 -32.43
N VAL A 26 -22.28 -4.23 -31.97
CA VAL A 26 -21.83 -4.68 -30.62
C VAL A 26 -20.55 -5.54 -30.68
N SER A 27 -19.97 -5.77 -31.85
CA SER A 27 -18.83 -6.70 -32.00
C SER A 27 -17.45 -6.04 -32.13
N ALA A 28 -17.32 -4.77 -31.71
CA ALA A 28 -16.01 -4.10 -31.63
C ALA A 28 -15.73 -3.65 -30.21
N CYS A 29 -16.05 -4.49 -29.19
CA CYS A 29 -15.42 -4.37 -27.90
C CYS A 29 -14.04 -5.00 -28.06
N SER A 30 -13.06 -4.21 -28.49
CA SER A 30 -11.65 -4.57 -28.39
C SER A 30 -11.38 -4.84 -26.93
N THR A 31 -11.25 -6.10 -26.56
CA THR A 31 -10.62 -6.49 -25.31
C THR A 31 -9.20 -5.97 -25.38
N VAL A 32 -8.97 -4.77 -24.83
CA VAL A 32 -7.62 -4.34 -24.51
C VAL A 32 -7.13 -5.38 -23.50
N ALA A 33 -6.32 -6.29 -23.98
CA ALA A 33 -5.61 -7.21 -23.10
C ALA A 33 -4.88 -6.35 -22.06
N PRO A 34 -4.96 -6.67 -20.77
CA PRO A 34 -4.18 -5.94 -19.79
C PRO A 34 -2.73 -5.99 -20.25
N THR A 35 -2.16 -4.82 -20.50
CA THR A 35 -0.73 -4.70 -20.83
C THR A 35 -0.01 -5.39 -19.68
N ALA A 36 0.74 -6.45 -19.97
CA ALA A 36 1.53 -7.12 -18.95
C ALA A 36 2.36 -6.04 -18.27
N ALA A 37 2.16 -5.87 -16.97
CA ALA A 37 2.95 -4.94 -16.18
C ALA A 37 4.42 -5.26 -16.47
N GLY A 38 5.19 -4.25 -16.86
CA GLY A 38 6.62 -4.42 -17.09
C GLY A 38 7.31 -5.02 -15.85
N PRO A 39 8.56 -5.47 -15.98
CA PRO A 39 9.28 -6.03 -14.85
C PRO A 39 9.28 -5.00 -13.70
N ARG A 40 9.08 -5.49 -12.48
CA ARG A 40 9.11 -4.66 -11.28
C ARG A 40 10.42 -3.87 -11.21
N PRO A 41 10.41 -2.55 -10.99
CA PRO A 41 11.63 -1.78 -10.83
C PRO A 41 12.48 -2.32 -9.66
N GLU A 42 13.81 -2.45 -9.88
CA GLU A 42 14.72 -3.04 -8.90
C GLU A 42 14.82 -2.24 -7.59
N ASN A 43 14.58 -0.93 -7.67
CA ASN A 43 14.59 -0.03 -6.50
C ASN A 43 13.30 -0.05 -5.68
N TRP A 44 12.28 -0.78 -6.12
CA TRP A 44 11.05 -0.96 -5.33
C TRP A 44 11.27 -1.97 -4.20
N ALA A 45 10.47 -1.84 -3.13
CA ALA A 45 10.53 -2.77 -2.02
C ALA A 45 10.33 -4.22 -2.49
N SER A 46 11.28 -5.07 -2.18
CA SER A 46 11.31 -6.46 -2.64
C SER A 46 10.55 -7.39 -1.69
N PRO A 47 9.80 -8.37 -2.21
CA PRO A 47 9.18 -9.39 -1.38
C PRO A 47 10.24 -10.13 -0.58
N VAL A 48 9.99 -10.39 0.70
CA VAL A 48 10.80 -11.27 1.53
C VAL A 48 10.19 -12.67 1.48
N ALA A 49 11.03 -13.71 1.39
CA ALA A 49 10.56 -15.08 1.40
C ALA A 49 9.63 -15.33 2.60
N ALA A 50 8.67 -16.22 2.44
CA ALA A 50 7.63 -16.49 3.42
C ALA A 50 8.20 -16.63 4.83
N SER A 51 7.83 -15.71 5.70
CA SER A 51 8.16 -15.73 7.13
C SER A 51 6.89 -16.03 7.91
N PRO A 52 6.94 -16.91 8.89
CA PRO A 52 5.75 -17.30 9.65
C PRO A 52 5.03 -16.09 10.23
N GLY A 53 3.74 -15.98 9.98
CA GLY A 53 2.88 -14.95 10.55
C GLY A 53 3.16 -13.50 10.13
N LEU A 54 3.92 -13.27 9.05
CA LEU A 54 4.26 -11.94 8.52
C LEU A 54 3.70 -11.76 7.09
N PRO A 55 2.40 -11.55 6.92
CA PRO A 55 1.79 -11.41 5.61
C PRO A 55 2.21 -10.09 4.94
N ASN A 56 2.23 -10.06 3.61
CA ASN A 56 2.59 -8.89 2.79
C ASN A 56 3.96 -8.28 3.17
N LEU A 57 4.92 -9.16 3.56
CA LEU A 57 6.24 -8.73 4.01
C LEU A 57 7.13 -8.35 2.83
N HIS A 58 7.65 -7.12 2.88
CA HIS A 58 8.60 -6.62 1.89
C HIS A 58 9.75 -5.86 2.57
N ARG A 59 10.92 -5.94 1.96
CA ARG A 59 12.10 -5.16 2.35
C ARG A 59 12.12 -3.86 1.55
N VAL A 60 12.01 -2.72 2.23
CA VAL A 60 12.17 -1.39 1.62
C VAL A 60 13.65 -1.12 1.37
N ASN A 61 14.49 -1.32 2.41
CA ASN A 61 15.95 -1.29 2.34
C ASN A 61 16.52 -2.12 3.50
N SER A 62 17.84 -2.03 3.79
CA SER A 62 18.48 -2.78 4.88
C SER A 62 18.00 -2.39 6.29
N SER A 63 17.34 -1.25 6.44
CA SER A 63 16.93 -0.69 7.72
C SER A 63 15.42 -0.59 7.93
N LEU A 64 14.64 -0.74 6.85
CA LEU A 64 13.19 -0.59 6.88
C LEU A 64 12.50 -1.75 6.14
N TYR A 65 11.54 -2.35 6.80
CA TYR A 65 10.65 -3.39 6.29
C TYR A 65 9.19 -2.95 6.43
N ARG A 66 8.32 -3.52 5.61
CA ARG A 66 6.88 -3.28 5.65
C ARG A 66 6.10 -4.58 5.60
N SER A 67 4.97 -4.65 6.31
CA SER A 67 4.08 -5.83 6.27
C SER A 67 2.61 -5.46 6.49
N ALA A 68 1.71 -6.43 6.35
CA ALA A 68 0.42 -6.40 7.00
C ALA A 68 0.57 -6.67 8.51
N GLN A 69 -0.54 -6.68 9.25
CA GLN A 69 -0.54 -7.00 10.69
C GLN A 69 0.15 -8.34 10.94
N PRO A 70 1.25 -8.36 11.69
CA PRO A 70 1.83 -9.61 12.16
C PRO A 70 0.83 -10.39 13.02
N SER A 71 0.76 -11.71 12.83
CA SER A 71 0.01 -12.58 13.72
C SER A 71 0.80 -12.81 15.02
N GLN A 72 0.18 -13.50 15.98
CA GLN A 72 0.88 -13.94 17.18
C GLN A 72 2.14 -14.78 16.84
N GLU A 73 2.04 -15.68 15.85
CA GLU A 73 3.18 -16.45 15.35
C GLU A 73 4.28 -15.54 14.78
N GLY A 74 3.88 -14.49 14.03
CA GLY A 74 4.82 -13.49 13.51
C GLY A 74 5.55 -12.73 14.61
N PHE A 75 4.86 -12.32 15.66
CA PHE A 75 5.50 -11.67 16.81
C PHE A 75 6.39 -12.64 17.60
N VAL A 76 6.00 -13.91 17.76
CA VAL A 76 6.88 -14.94 18.34
C VAL A 76 8.13 -15.09 17.48
N PHE A 77 8.01 -15.22 16.16
CA PHE A 77 9.16 -15.30 15.26
C PHE A 77 10.09 -14.08 15.40
N LEU A 78 9.56 -12.87 15.34
CA LEU A 78 10.35 -11.64 15.52
C LEU A 78 11.03 -11.59 16.91
N SER A 79 10.37 -12.09 17.94
CA SER A 79 10.89 -12.10 19.32
C SER A 79 12.05 -13.08 19.54
N THR A 80 12.20 -14.08 18.68
CA THR A 80 13.35 -15.01 18.74
C THR A 80 14.65 -14.36 18.25
N GLN A 81 14.59 -13.09 17.81
CA GLN A 81 15.70 -12.38 17.18
C GLN A 81 16.23 -13.09 15.93
N ALA A 82 15.38 -13.90 15.29
CA ALA A 82 15.71 -14.49 14.00
C ALA A 82 15.76 -13.40 12.92
N SER A 83 16.77 -13.47 12.09
CA SER A 83 16.85 -12.58 10.92
C SER A 83 15.83 -13.01 9.87
N LEU A 84 15.16 -12.02 9.26
CA LEU A 84 14.34 -12.25 8.07
C LEU A 84 15.25 -12.75 6.93
N ALA A 85 14.68 -13.47 5.98
CA ALA A 85 15.41 -13.89 4.79
C ALA A 85 16.04 -12.68 4.10
N ASN A 86 17.32 -12.76 3.78
CA ASN A 86 18.11 -11.67 3.20
C ASN A 86 18.25 -10.40 4.08
N ALA A 87 18.06 -10.53 5.39
CA ALA A 87 18.35 -9.46 6.35
C ALA A 87 19.65 -9.76 7.10
N ASP A 88 20.47 -8.74 7.29
CA ASP A 88 21.74 -8.87 8.01
C ASP A 88 21.54 -8.94 9.52
N ARG A 89 20.40 -8.44 10.00
CA ARG A 89 20.09 -8.32 11.43
C ARG A 89 18.60 -8.57 11.70
N PRO A 90 18.26 -9.05 12.92
CA PRO A 90 16.85 -9.18 13.32
C PRO A 90 16.16 -7.81 13.44
N ILE A 91 14.84 -7.78 13.26
CA ILE A 91 14.02 -6.57 13.50
C ILE A 91 14.15 -6.17 14.97
N LYS A 92 14.40 -4.89 15.23
CA LYS A 92 14.47 -4.34 16.59
C LYS A 92 13.19 -3.61 17.00
N THR A 93 12.58 -2.90 16.06
CA THR A 93 11.42 -2.05 16.35
C THR A 93 10.28 -2.40 15.42
N VAL A 94 9.08 -2.52 15.96
CA VAL A 94 7.83 -2.67 15.21
C VAL A 94 7.00 -1.41 15.41
N VAL A 95 6.58 -0.79 14.31
CA VAL A 95 5.71 0.40 14.29
C VAL A 95 4.34 0.01 13.79
N SER A 96 3.33 0.08 14.67
CA SER A 96 1.93 -0.14 14.31
C SER A 96 1.26 1.18 13.92
N LEU A 97 0.63 1.19 12.74
CA LEU A 97 -0.15 2.34 12.25
C LEU A 97 -1.66 2.15 12.46
N ARG A 98 -2.06 1.23 13.33
CA ARG A 98 -3.47 0.91 13.57
C ARG A 98 -4.07 1.82 14.62
N ALA A 99 -5.21 2.45 14.30
CA ALA A 99 -5.85 3.41 15.20
C ALA A 99 -6.40 2.78 16.49
N PHE A 100 -6.97 1.57 16.39
CA PHE A 100 -7.79 0.97 17.46
C PHE A 100 -7.23 -0.33 18.02
N ASN A 101 -6.04 -0.76 17.57
CA ASN A 101 -5.43 -2.01 18.00
C ASN A 101 -4.09 -1.73 18.67
N ASP A 102 -3.83 -2.50 19.70
CA ASP A 102 -2.54 -2.56 20.38
C ASP A 102 -1.93 -3.95 20.17
N ASP A 103 -0.66 -4.00 19.80
CA ASP A 103 0.04 -5.24 19.49
C ASP A 103 0.69 -5.87 20.73
N ALA A 104 0.72 -5.19 21.87
CA ALA A 104 1.43 -5.63 23.07
C ALA A 104 0.97 -7.03 23.55
N HIS A 105 -0.32 -7.33 23.39
CA HIS A 105 -0.88 -8.64 23.78
C HIS A 105 -0.45 -9.81 22.87
N LEU A 106 0.11 -9.52 21.68
CA LEU A 106 0.61 -10.52 20.73
C LEU A 106 2.10 -10.84 20.93
N VAL A 107 2.79 -9.98 21.66
CA VAL A 107 4.25 -10.07 21.84
C VAL A 107 4.56 -10.83 23.12
N PRO A 108 5.46 -11.85 23.07
CA PRO A 108 5.90 -12.54 24.27
C PRO A 108 6.50 -11.57 25.31
N ALA A 109 6.17 -11.76 26.58
CA ALA A 109 6.65 -10.89 27.68
C ALA A 109 8.19 -10.84 27.79
N SER A 110 8.88 -11.87 27.33
CA SER A 110 10.35 -11.95 27.29
C SER A 110 10.97 -11.30 26.05
N SER A 111 10.16 -10.71 25.17
CA SER A 111 10.63 -10.15 23.91
C SER A 111 11.47 -8.88 24.14
N ALA A 112 12.56 -8.77 23.38
CA ALA A 112 13.37 -7.53 23.28
C ALA A 112 12.87 -6.57 22.19
N LEU A 113 11.76 -6.88 21.51
CA LEU A 113 11.17 -6.00 20.49
C LEU A 113 10.69 -4.71 21.13
N ARG A 114 11.08 -3.59 20.54
CA ARG A 114 10.48 -2.29 20.84
C ARG A 114 9.19 -2.15 20.03
N LEU A 115 8.09 -1.84 20.71
CA LEU A 115 6.80 -1.52 20.07
C LEU A 115 6.55 -0.03 20.08
N GLU A 116 6.23 0.51 18.93
CA GLU A 116 5.85 1.91 18.75
C GLU A 116 4.48 1.99 18.09
N GLN A 117 3.67 2.94 18.55
CA GLN A 117 2.32 3.13 18.06
C GLN A 117 2.16 4.53 17.46
N ILE A 118 1.67 4.58 16.23
CA ILE A 118 1.25 5.80 15.53
C ILE A 118 -0.17 5.57 15.03
N ARG A 119 -1.14 6.32 15.56
CA ARG A 119 -2.56 6.03 15.36
C ARG A 119 -3.19 6.98 14.37
N PHE A 120 -3.43 6.52 13.14
CA PHE A 120 -4.31 7.25 12.23
C PHE A 120 -5.24 6.31 11.45
N ILE A 121 -6.33 6.87 10.95
CA ILE A 121 -7.36 6.16 10.20
C ILE A 121 -7.14 6.41 8.71
N ALA A 122 -7.18 5.38 7.86
CA ALA A 122 -6.89 5.51 6.42
C ALA A 122 -7.86 6.44 5.66
N TRP A 123 -9.07 6.65 6.15
CA TRP A 123 -10.03 7.62 5.60
C TRP A 123 -9.64 9.10 5.84
N TRP A 124 -8.70 9.32 6.79
CA TRP A 124 -8.04 10.59 7.01
C TRP A 124 -6.57 10.46 6.57
N HIS A 125 -5.82 11.53 6.63
CA HIS A 125 -4.36 11.47 6.48
C HIS A 125 -3.69 11.46 7.87
N PRO A 126 -2.40 11.08 7.98
CA PRO A 126 -1.67 11.27 9.23
C PRO A 126 -1.47 12.77 9.50
N GLU A 127 -1.33 13.14 10.76
CA GLU A 127 -0.84 14.46 11.13
C GLU A 127 0.67 14.57 10.85
N ASN A 128 1.18 15.77 10.69
CA ASN A 128 2.61 15.98 10.42
C ASN A 128 3.49 15.44 11.55
N GLU A 129 3.02 15.53 12.78
CA GLU A 129 3.67 14.99 13.98
C GLU A 129 3.80 13.46 13.91
N ASP A 130 2.81 12.79 13.39
CA ASP A 130 2.83 11.32 13.15
C ASP A 130 3.89 10.94 12.13
N VAL A 131 3.98 11.71 11.04
CA VAL A 131 5.01 11.54 10.02
C VAL A 131 6.39 11.78 10.59
N VAL A 132 6.59 12.88 11.32
CA VAL A 132 7.86 13.20 11.99
C VAL A 132 8.25 12.10 12.97
N LYS A 133 7.31 11.62 13.78
CA LYS A 133 7.53 10.51 14.72
C LYS A 133 7.99 9.25 13.98
N PHE A 134 7.29 8.87 12.91
CA PHE A 134 7.67 7.70 12.11
C PHE A 134 9.07 7.85 11.51
N LEU A 135 9.34 8.97 10.87
CA LEU A 135 10.62 9.19 10.20
C LEU A 135 11.79 9.18 11.19
N ARG A 136 11.62 9.76 12.39
CA ARG A 136 12.64 9.70 13.45
C ARG A 136 12.92 8.26 13.88
N ILE A 137 11.88 7.45 14.08
CA ILE A 137 12.04 6.02 14.40
C ILE A 137 12.78 5.30 13.27
N ALA A 138 12.33 5.48 12.04
CA ALA A 138 12.87 4.79 10.86
C ALA A 138 14.32 5.18 10.53
N THR A 139 14.77 6.39 10.93
CA THR A 139 16.12 6.89 10.64
C THR A 139 17.08 6.82 11.83
N THR A 140 16.62 6.45 13.03
CA THR A 140 17.48 6.31 14.21
C THR A 140 18.21 4.95 14.18
N PRO A 141 19.54 4.91 14.05
CA PRO A 141 20.30 3.66 13.89
C PRO A 141 20.12 2.67 15.05
N ALA A 142 19.94 3.16 16.27
CA ALA A 142 19.72 2.32 17.45
C ALA A 142 18.41 1.53 17.39
N LEU A 143 17.41 1.99 16.65
CA LEU A 143 16.08 1.39 16.49
C LEU A 143 15.97 0.46 15.29
N GLN A 144 16.95 0.48 14.38
CA GLN A 144 16.94 -0.28 13.14
C GLN A 144 17.45 -1.70 13.33
N PRO A 145 16.95 -2.65 12.51
CA PRO A 145 15.92 -2.51 11.47
C PRO A 145 14.51 -2.33 12.04
N VAL A 146 13.69 -1.55 11.34
CA VAL A 146 12.31 -1.24 11.71
C VAL A 146 11.34 -2.00 10.80
N LEU A 147 10.29 -2.60 11.37
CA LEU A 147 9.14 -3.12 10.65
C LEU A 147 7.95 -2.19 10.85
N VAL A 148 7.42 -1.61 9.80
CA VAL A 148 6.19 -0.81 9.85
C VAL A 148 5.02 -1.58 9.27
N HIS A 149 3.87 -1.56 9.95
CA HIS A 149 2.66 -2.24 9.49
C HIS A 149 1.37 -1.48 9.78
N CYS A 150 0.31 -1.88 9.10
CA CYS A 150 -1.07 -1.53 9.43
C CYS A 150 -1.92 -2.80 9.41
N ARG A 151 -3.20 -2.77 9.03
CA ARG A 151 -4.01 -3.99 8.90
C ARG A 151 -3.56 -4.83 7.69
N ASP A 152 -3.52 -4.21 6.51
CA ASP A 152 -3.27 -4.89 5.22
C ASP A 152 -1.84 -4.67 4.70
N GLY A 153 -1.08 -3.75 5.32
CA GLY A 153 0.26 -3.39 4.86
C GLY A 153 0.27 -2.52 3.59
N SER A 154 -0.89 -2.08 3.11
CA SER A 154 -1.07 -1.35 1.85
C SER A 154 -1.11 0.16 2.04
N ASP A 155 -2.21 0.70 2.57
CA ASP A 155 -2.54 2.13 2.51
C ASP A 155 -1.74 2.99 3.49
N ARG A 156 -1.98 2.86 4.80
CA ARG A 156 -1.26 3.61 5.85
C ARG A 156 0.23 3.32 5.83
N THR A 157 0.58 2.06 5.67
CA THR A 157 1.98 1.62 5.53
C THR A 157 2.59 2.19 4.26
N GLY A 158 1.86 2.14 3.14
CA GLY A 158 2.28 2.74 1.87
C GLY A 158 2.55 4.23 1.98
N THR A 159 1.64 4.98 2.63
CA THR A 159 1.81 6.42 2.86
C THR A 159 3.11 6.73 3.61
N MET A 160 3.36 6.06 4.72
CA MET A 160 4.57 6.31 5.52
C MET A 160 5.85 5.91 4.77
N VAL A 161 5.84 4.78 4.05
CA VAL A 161 6.99 4.35 3.25
C VAL A 161 7.23 5.31 2.08
N ALA A 162 6.19 5.77 1.38
CA ALA A 162 6.32 6.75 0.31
C ALA A 162 6.98 8.05 0.81
N ILE A 163 6.53 8.57 1.95
CA ILE A 163 7.12 9.78 2.53
C ILE A 163 8.58 9.55 2.95
N TYR A 164 8.91 8.38 3.51
CA TYR A 164 10.28 8.01 3.83
C TYR A 164 11.19 8.01 2.59
N ARG A 165 10.74 7.43 1.48
CA ARG A 165 11.47 7.41 0.22
C ARG A 165 11.73 8.81 -0.34
N ILE A 166 10.72 9.70 -0.27
CA ILE A 166 10.86 11.09 -0.71
C ILE A 166 11.85 11.84 0.19
N ALA A 167 11.70 11.69 1.50
CA ALA A 167 12.49 12.46 2.46
C ALA A 167 13.96 12.03 2.55
N PHE A 168 14.26 10.72 2.44
CA PHE A 168 15.57 10.17 2.76
C PHE A 168 16.23 9.36 1.65
N GLU A 169 15.48 8.92 0.64
CA GLU A 169 16.05 8.17 -0.50
C GLU A 169 16.06 8.98 -1.81
N GLY A 170 15.64 10.25 -1.78
CA GLY A 170 15.71 11.16 -2.91
C GLY A 170 14.67 10.87 -4.02
N TRP A 171 13.64 10.12 -3.71
CA TRP A 171 12.58 9.84 -4.68
C TRP A 171 11.69 11.06 -4.92
N THR A 172 11.19 11.21 -6.14
CA THR A 172 10.10 12.15 -6.41
C THR A 172 8.79 11.63 -5.80
N LYS A 173 7.85 12.54 -5.54
CA LYS A 173 6.49 12.17 -5.09
C LYS A 173 5.83 11.19 -6.07
N ALA A 174 5.97 11.43 -7.38
CA ALA A 174 5.43 10.55 -8.42
C ALA A 174 6.00 9.13 -8.33
N GLN A 175 7.32 8.96 -8.17
CA GLN A 175 7.94 7.63 -8.04
C GLN A 175 7.49 6.90 -6.78
N ALA A 176 7.37 7.60 -5.65
CA ALA A 176 6.96 6.99 -4.40
C ALA A 176 5.46 6.58 -4.42
N MET A 177 4.60 7.39 -5.02
CA MET A 177 3.20 7.04 -5.22
C MET A 177 3.03 5.91 -6.24
N GLU A 178 3.83 5.87 -7.29
CA GLU A 178 3.82 4.77 -8.26
C GLU A 178 4.17 3.44 -7.59
N GLU A 179 5.22 3.40 -6.76
CA GLU A 179 5.50 2.21 -5.95
C GLU A 179 4.35 1.85 -5.01
N MET A 180 3.77 2.84 -4.33
CA MET A 180 2.67 2.64 -3.39
C MET A 180 1.45 1.98 -4.06
N ILE A 181 1.09 2.43 -5.28
CA ILE A 181 -0.08 1.97 -6.03
C ILE A 181 0.20 0.63 -6.72
N ASN A 182 1.32 0.55 -7.46
CA ASN A 182 1.61 -0.53 -8.40
C ASN A 182 2.65 -1.54 -7.89
N GLY A 183 3.20 -1.32 -6.70
CA GLY A 183 4.19 -2.19 -6.08
C GLY A 183 3.66 -3.54 -5.58
N GLY A 184 2.38 -3.88 -5.84
CA GLY A 184 1.81 -5.17 -5.47
C GLY A 184 1.45 -5.30 -3.98
N PHE A 185 1.35 -4.18 -3.27
CA PHE A 185 1.04 -4.16 -1.83
C PHE A 185 -0.47 -4.16 -1.53
N GLY A 186 -1.32 -4.00 -2.54
CA GLY A 186 -2.78 -4.00 -2.41
C GLY A 186 -3.38 -2.64 -2.03
N PHE A 187 -2.82 -1.53 -2.54
CA PHE A 187 -3.35 -0.19 -2.30
C PHE A 187 -4.80 -0.06 -2.76
N HIS A 188 -5.65 0.52 -1.92
CA HIS A 188 -7.06 0.72 -2.22
C HIS A 188 -7.28 2.08 -2.91
N LEU A 189 -7.54 2.07 -4.21
CA LEU A 189 -7.71 3.29 -5.02
C LEU A 189 -8.81 4.25 -4.53
N ILE A 190 -9.73 3.80 -3.68
CA ILE A 190 -10.73 4.66 -3.05
C ILE A 190 -10.11 5.67 -2.06
N LEU A 191 -8.90 5.40 -1.56
CA LEU A 191 -8.20 6.23 -0.58
C LEU A 191 -7.34 7.33 -1.25
N GLN A 192 -7.93 8.08 -2.18
CA GLN A 192 -7.28 9.19 -2.89
C GLN A 192 -6.81 10.32 -1.96
N ASN A 193 -7.42 10.44 -0.79
CA ASN A 193 -7.00 11.38 0.25
C ASN A 193 -5.54 11.16 0.68
N LEU A 194 -5.06 9.92 0.71
CA LEU A 194 -3.67 9.62 1.08
C LEU A 194 -2.69 10.04 -0.02
N LEU A 195 -3.05 9.84 -1.28
CA LEU A 195 -2.24 10.30 -2.41
C LEU A 195 -2.16 11.82 -2.45
N ARG A 196 -3.30 12.50 -2.28
CA ARG A 196 -3.35 13.96 -2.21
C ARG A 196 -2.51 14.51 -1.06
N TYR A 197 -2.58 13.89 0.11
CA TYR A 197 -1.74 14.26 1.23
C TYR A 197 -0.24 14.19 0.89
N ILE A 198 0.22 13.13 0.22
CA ILE A 198 1.62 13.01 -0.23
C ILE A 198 1.96 14.11 -1.25
N GLU A 199 1.06 14.41 -2.18
CA GLU A 199 1.24 15.48 -3.17
C GLU A 199 1.39 16.86 -2.54
N GLU A 200 0.58 17.17 -1.53
CA GLU A 200 0.53 18.47 -0.87
C GLU A 200 1.58 18.63 0.24
N LEU A 201 2.11 17.54 0.78
CA LEU A 201 3.03 17.55 1.91
C LEU A 201 4.30 18.37 1.62
N ASP A 202 4.62 19.33 2.48
CA ASP A 202 5.93 19.99 2.50
C ASP A 202 6.97 19.09 3.18
N VAL A 203 7.62 18.27 2.35
CA VAL A 203 8.63 17.31 2.83
C VAL A 203 9.85 17.99 3.41
N ASN A 204 10.20 19.22 2.97
CA ASN A 204 11.34 19.94 3.52
C ASN A 204 11.03 20.42 4.95
N ALA A 205 9.83 20.95 5.18
CA ALA A 205 9.39 21.30 6.53
C ALA A 205 9.36 20.08 7.47
N ILE A 206 8.91 18.92 6.99
CA ILE A 206 8.97 17.66 7.75
C ILE A 206 10.42 17.27 8.09
N LYS A 207 11.34 17.32 7.13
CA LYS A 207 12.76 17.00 7.35
C LYS A 207 13.40 17.93 8.39
N GLU A 208 13.08 19.21 8.34
CA GLU A 208 13.55 20.17 9.35
C GLU A 208 13.04 19.82 10.75
N GLN A 209 11.77 19.43 10.88
CA GLN A 209 11.21 19.02 12.17
C GLN A 209 11.88 17.74 12.69
N VAL A 210 12.14 16.76 11.83
CA VAL A 210 12.89 15.55 12.17
C VAL A 210 14.29 15.92 12.70
N ALA A 211 15.00 16.81 12.01
CA ALA A 211 16.34 17.24 12.40
C ALA A 211 16.36 18.03 13.73
N LYS A 212 15.39 18.93 13.95
CA LYS A 212 15.29 19.73 15.17
C LYS A 212 15.05 18.91 16.44
N GLN A 213 14.30 17.80 16.32
CA GLN A 213 13.97 16.93 17.45
C GLN A 213 15.11 15.94 17.82
N GLY A 214 16.18 15.86 17.01
CA GLY A 214 17.30 14.96 17.24
C GLY A 214 16.96 13.46 17.09
N ALA A 215 17.88 12.60 17.51
CA ALA A 215 17.66 11.16 17.53
C ALA A 215 16.52 10.77 18.47
N TRP A 216 15.81 9.70 18.13
CA TRP A 216 14.79 9.13 19.01
C TRP A 216 15.44 8.54 20.27
N GLN A 217 14.95 8.95 21.44
CA GLN A 217 15.43 8.46 22.74
C GLN A 217 14.69 7.22 23.20
#